data_56583d066841127174ffadd35a373a94
#
_entry.id   56583d066841127174ffadd35a373a94
#
_cell.length_a   1.000
_cell.length_b   1.000
_cell.length_c   1.000
_cell.angle_alpha   90.00
_cell.angle_beta   90.00
_cell.angle_gamma   90.00
#
_symmetry.space_group_name_H-M   'P 1'
#
loop_
_entity.id
_entity.type
_entity.pdbx_description
1 polymer ?
#
loop_
_entity_poly.entity_id
_entity_poly.type
_entity_poly.pdbx_seq_one_letter_code
_entity_poly.pdbx_strand_id
1 'polypeptide(L)'
;MRPEYELYDRREFFRVVNKTAAIVGLTAAAAKSARADKADSSNPFAYDLSRLQKTDPALIRYEEVARWHAPRKDPKRIALGPDDRIYLCAGNYVSVLSREGQTILEMALSGPASCATAIGDTIFAAARDHLEVFNSKGEPKAKWDSPGKKCWLSGLAATENDVFAADSGNRVLYRFDRSGKLMRRIGEKNPERNIPGFIVPSPYLAVELHRDGLLRVNNIGRHQVEAYTFDGEFEGAWGKPSGAIDGFCGCCNPVAVSILPDGRIVTGEKGLPRVKVYSAGGEFESVVAGVESFPENAKACSDLNDCMNGGLDVAVDSQGRVYIVDFVTSNVRVMKQKS
;
A
#
# COMPACT_ATOMS: atom_id res chain seq x y z
N MET A 1 28.02 -32.05 15.89
CA MET A 1 28.78 -30.80 15.63
C MET A 1 28.02 -29.99 14.60
N ARG A 2 27.41 -28.89 14.98
CA ARG A 2 26.77 -27.93 14.06
C ARG A 2 27.77 -26.79 13.88
N PRO A 3 27.98 -26.23 12.66
CA PRO A 3 28.84 -25.09 12.47
C PRO A 3 28.18 -23.85 13.06
N GLU A 4 28.88 -23.15 13.95
CA GLU A 4 28.52 -21.82 14.40
C GLU A 4 28.71 -20.84 13.26
N TYR A 5 27.63 -20.15 12.86
CA TYR A 5 27.71 -18.99 11.96
C TYR A 5 27.99 -17.74 12.80
N GLU A 6 29.21 -17.24 12.74
CA GLU A 6 29.57 -15.92 13.27
C GLU A 6 28.77 -14.85 12.56
N LEU A 7 27.98 -14.13 13.34
CA LEU A 7 27.25 -12.93 12.89
C LEU A 7 28.25 -11.77 12.78
N TYR A 8 28.68 -11.46 11.58
CA TYR A 8 29.48 -10.26 11.32
C TYR A 8 28.67 -8.99 11.65
N ASP A 9 29.22 -8.12 12.52
CA ASP A 9 28.67 -6.81 12.85
C ASP A 9 28.72 -5.89 11.59
N ARG A 10 27.62 -5.18 11.33
CA ARG A 10 27.50 -4.22 10.22
C ARG A 10 28.65 -3.18 10.17
N ARG A 11 29.27 -2.87 11.29
CA ARG A 11 30.41 -1.93 11.38
C ARG A 11 31.71 -2.53 10.84
N GLU A 12 31.91 -3.82 10.92
CA GLU A 12 33.09 -4.49 10.36
C GLU A 12 32.99 -4.65 8.86
N PHE A 13 31.80 -4.89 8.31
CA PHE A 13 31.61 -4.94 6.85
C PHE A 13 32.03 -3.64 6.15
N PHE A 14 31.67 -2.48 6.71
CA PHE A 14 32.07 -1.19 6.15
C PHE A 14 33.57 -0.86 6.36
N ARG A 15 34.24 -1.43 7.36
CA ARG A 15 35.69 -1.28 7.54
C ARG A 15 36.51 -2.08 6.52
N VAL A 16 36.04 -3.22 6.09
CA VAL A 16 36.70 -4.04 5.06
C VAL A 16 36.55 -3.41 3.68
N VAL A 17 35.41 -2.86 3.33
CA VAL A 17 35.16 -2.17 2.05
C VAL A 17 36.01 -0.91 1.91
N ASN A 18 36.20 -0.14 2.99
CA ASN A 18 37.04 1.08 2.96
C ASN A 18 38.56 0.84 2.93
N LYS A 19 39.06 -0.34 3.28
CA LYS A 19 40.47 -0.66 3.20
C LYS A 19 40.93 -1.11 1.81
N THR A 20 40.01 -1.58 0.97
CA THR A 20 40.33 -1.95 -0.43
C THR A 20 40.30 -0.79 -1.41
N ALA A 21 39.74 0.35 -1.03
CA ALA A 21 39.68 1.55 -1.88
C ALA A 21 40.93 2.48 -1.79
N ALA A 22 41.92 2.16 -0.96
CA ALA A 22 43.05 3.01 -0.68
C ALA A 22 44.35 2.67 -1.44
N ILE A 23 44.35 1.76 -2.40
CA ILE A 23 45.55 1.34 -3.16
C ILE A 23 45.38 1.55 -4.69
N VAL A 24 44.54 2.42 -5.17
CA VAL A 24 44.61 2.87 -6.57
C VAL A 24 44.49 4.41 -6.59
N GLY A 25 45.58 5.07 -6.23
CA GLY A 25 45.74 6.48 -6.44
C GLY A 25 46.79 6.73 -7.48
N LEU A 26 46.53 7.66 -8.38
CA LEU A 26 47.43 8.36 -9.34
C LEU A 26 47.61 7.70 -10.72
N THR A 27 46.71 8.08 -11.66
CA THR A 27 47.12 8.74 -12.91
C THR A 27 45.93 9.54 -13.43
N ALA A 28 46.04 10.87 -13.35
CA ALA A 28 45.16 11.83 -14.04
C ALA A 28 45.55 11.85 -15.52
N ALA A 29 44.67 11.41 -16.39
CA ALA A 29 44.68 11.73 -17.81
C ALA A 29 43.23 11.72 -18.33
N ALA A 30 42.79 12.93 -18.71
CA ALA A 30 41.73 13.28 -19.65
C ALA A 30 40.65 12.23 -19.91
N ALA A 31 39.61 12.20 -19.10
CA ALA A 31 38.37 11.52 -19.45
C ALA A 31 37.51 12.43 -20.34
N LYS A 32 37.58 12.22 -21.66
CA LYS A 32 36.52 12.62 -22.58
C LYS A 32 35.19 11.97 -22.11
N SER A 33 34.14 12.78 -22.05
CA SER A 33 32.79 12.34 -21.78
C SER A 33 32.42 11.15 -22.71
N ALA A 34 32.49 9.94 -22.18
CA ALA A 34 31.85 8.79 -22.83
C ALA A 34 30.36 8.92 -22.62
N ARG A 35 29.61 9.20 -23.68
CA ARG A 35 28.18 8.90 -23.74
C ARG A 35 28.02 7.44 -23.33
N ALA A 36 27.10 7.20 -22.39
CA ALA A 36 26.67 5.85 -22.07
C ALA A 36 26.04 5.25 -23.32
N ASP A 37 26.81 4.48 -24.06
CA ASP A 37 26.30 3.61 -25.11
C ASP A 37 25.45 2.51 -24.45
N LYS A 38 24.38 2.17 -25.16
CA LYS A 38 23.39 1.16 -24.82
C LYS A 38 24.02 -0.01 -24.09
N ALA A 39 23.51 -0.32 -22.90
CA ALA A 39 23.88 -1.49 -22.15
C ALA A 39 23.76 -2.72 -23.08
N ASP A 40 24.89 -3.41 -23.25
CA ASP A 40 24.99 -4.65 -23.97
C ASP A 40 24.10 -5.70 -23.28
N SER A 41 23.18 -6.27 -24.04
CA SER A 41 22.15 -7.21 -23.59
C SER A 41 22.71 -8.61 -23.28
N SER A 42 23.99 -8.74 -22.95
CA SER A 42 24.63 -10.04 -22.76
C SER A 42 24.72 -10.50 -21.27
N ASN A 43 24.02 -9.88 -20.36
CA ASN A 43 23.95 -10.43 -19.00
C ASN A 43 23.04 -11.67 -19.00
N PRO A 44 23.60 -12.91 -18.89
CA PRO A 44 22.80 -14.13 -18.91
C PRO A 44 21.86 -14.26 -17.71
N PHE A 45 22.00 -13.37 -16.71
CA PHE A 45 21.15 -13.28 -15.53
C PHE A 45 20.14 -12.11 -15.60
N ALA A 46 20.10 -11.38 -16.73
CA ALA A 46 19.09 -10.34 -16.94
C ALA A 46 17.71 -11.00 -17.10
N TYR A 47 16.80 -10.67 -16.22
CA TYR A 47 15.40 -11.08 -16.34
C TYR A 47 14.73 -10.30 -17.46
N ASP A 48 14.20 -11.00 -18.47
CA ASP A 48 13.32 -10.40 -19.47
C ASP A 48 11.94 -10.13 -18.84
N LEU A 49 11.74 -8.88 -18.41
CA LEU A 49 10.48 -8.42 -17.85
C LEU A 49 9.44 -8.05 -18.92
N SER A 50 9.79 -8.08 -20.21
CA SER A 50 8.91 -7.62 -21.30
C SER A 50 7.58 -8.39 -21.35
N ARG A 51 7.62 -9.70 -21.04
CA ARG A 51 6.42 -10.54 -20.96
C ARG A 51 5.51 -10.18 -19.79
N LEU A 52 6.05 -9.61 -18.70
CA LEU A 52 5.29 -9.22 -17.51
C LEU A 52 4.66 -7.83 -17.68
N GLN A 53 5.11 -7.04 -18.66
CA GLN A 53 4.60 -5.70 -18.94
C GLN A 53 3.33 -5.70 -19.81
N LYS A 54 2.85 -6.87 -20.21
CA LYS A 54 1.61 -7.02 -20.96
C LYS A 54 0.63 -7.89 -20.21
N THR A 55 -0.59 -7.42 -20.13
CA THR A 55 -1.70 -8.17 -19.55
C THR A 55 -2.51 -8.84 -20.67
N ASP A 56 -2.86 -10.11 -20.52
CA ASP A 56 -3.78 -10.76 -21.45
C ASP A 56 -5.13 -10.01 -21.43
N PRO A 57 -5.57 -9.46 -22.58
CA PRO A 57 -6.84 -8.72 -22.65
C PRO A 57 -8.06 -9.56 -22.22
N ALA A 58 -8.00 -10.88 -22.35
CA ALA A 58 -9.08 -11.77 -21.91
C ALA A 58 -9.27 -11.77 -20.39
N LEU A 59 -8.24 -11.41 -19.62
CA LEU A 59 -8.31 -11.31 -18.17
C LEU A 59 -8.85 -9.96 -17.68
N ILE A 60 -8.85 -8.92 -18.54
CA ILE A 60 -9.29 -7.57 -18.18
C ILE A 60 -10.82 -7.51 -18.22
N ARG A 61 -11.46 -7.62 -17.06
CA ARG A 61 -12.92 -7.65 -16.90
C ARG A 61 -13.53 -6.31 -16.53
N TYR A 62 -12.75 -5.23 -16.53
CA TYR A 62 -13.21 -3.89 -16.19
C TYR A 62 -12.91 -2.91 -17.33
N GLU A 63 -13.68 -1.83 -17.39
CA GLU A 63 -13.49 -0.71 -18.29
C GLU A 63 -13.42 0.60 -17.50
N GLU A 64 -12.65 1.55 -18.00
CA GLU A 64 -12.56 2.86 -17.39
C GLU A 64 -13.80 3.70 -17.79
N VAL A 65 -14.58 4.12 -16.81
CA VAL A 65 -15.81 4.91 -17.03
C VAL A 65 -15.65 6.39 -16.69
N ALA A 66 -14.62 6.74 -15.90
CA ALA A 66 -14.26 8.11 -15.59
C ALA A 66 -12.79 8.24 -15.19
N ARG A 67 -12.24 9.43 -15.36
CA ARG A 67 -10.89 9.79 -14.92
C ARG A 67 -10.86 11.28 -14.58
N TRP A 68 -10.16 11.60 -13.47
CA TRP A 68 -9.93 12.97 -13.04
C TRP A 68 -8.62 13.09 -12.25
N HIS A 69 -8.11 14.31 -12.11
CA HIS A 69 -6.93 14.59 -11.28
C HIS A 69 -7.32 14.78 -9.84
N ALA A 70 -6.47 14.26 -8.93
CA ALA A 70 -6.57 14.58 -7.51
C ALA A 70 -6.55 16.10 -7.32
N PRO A 71 -7.39 16.67 -6.43
CA PRO A 71 -7.44 18.12 -6.23
C PRO A 71 -6.13 18.68 -5.66
N ARG A 72 -5.31 17.80 -5.07
CA ARG A 72 -3.99 18.14 -4.54
C ARG A 72 -2.93 17.19 -5.09
N LYS A 73 -1.70 17.71 -5.19
CA LYS A 73 -0.52 16.92 -5.64
C LYS A 73 -0.14 15.87 -4.58
N ASP A 74 0.57 14.85 -5.02
CA ASP A 74 1.13 13.78 -4.19
C ASP A 74 0.07 13.03 -3.37
N PRO A 75 -1.02 12.51 -3.99
CA PRO A 75 -2.00 11.68 -3.27
C PRO A 75 -1.32 10.44 -2.71
N LYS A 76 -1.75 10.01 -1.51
CA LYS A 76 -1.16 8.87 -0.79
C LYS A 76 -2.14 7.74 -0.56
N ARG A 77 -3.39 8.04 -0.29
CA ARG A 77 -4.43 7.06 -0.01
C ARG A 77 -5.78 7.56 -0.47
N ILE A 78 -6.60 6.62 -0.91
CA ILE A 78 -8.01 6.82 -1.24
C ILE A 78 -8.87 5.86 -0.41
N ALA A 79 -9.97 6.34 0.13
CA ALA A 79 -10.97 5.52 0.80
C ALA A 79 -12.37 5.94 0.39
N LEU A 80 -13.32 5.01 0.45
CA LEU A 80 -14.74 5.29 0.29
C LEU A 80 -15.41 5.20 1.67
N GLY A 81 -16.27 6.16 1.95
CA GLY A 81 -17.05 6.20 3.17
C GLY A 81 -18.55 6.05 2.90
N PRO A 82 -19.38 6.41 3.88
CA PRO A 82 -20.84 6.43 3.71
C PRO A 82 -21.24 7.27 2.50
N ASP A 83 -22.28 6.85 1.81
CA ASP A 83 -22.82 7.50 0.58
C ASP A 83 -21.80 7.54 -0.57
N ASP A 84 -20.80 6.64 -0.56
CA ASP A 84 -19.72 6.56 -1.53
C ASP A 84 -18.93 7.89 -1.69
N ARG A 85 -18.87 8.71 -0.66
CA ARG A 85 -17.95 9.85 -0.62
C ARG A 85 -16.52 9.36 -0.64
N ILE A 86 -15.71 10.04 -1.43
CA ILE A 86 -14.29 9.71 -1.59
C ILE A 86 -13.48 10.56 -0.61
N TYR A 87 -12.60 9.91 0.15
CA TYR A 87 -11.64 10.55 1.05
C TYR A 87 -10.26 10.38 0.45
N LEU A 88 -9.67 11.46 -0.03
CA LEU A 88 -8.36 11.45 -0.68
C LEU A 88 -7.33 12.21 0.15
N CYS A 89 -6.32 11.49 0.63
CA CYS A 89 -5.23 12.04 1.41
C CYS A 89 -4.10 12.54 0.50
N ALA A 90 -3.75 13.83 0.60
CA ALA A 90 -2.65 14.43 -0.14
C ALA A 90 -2.04 15.62 0.63
N GLY A 91 -0.71 15.72 0.69
CA GLY A 91 -0.04 16.73 1.51
C GLY A 91 -0.48 16.64 2.97
N ASN A 92 -0.97 17.73 3.53
CA ASN A 92 -1.53 17.80 4.89
C ASN A 92 -3.06 17.88 4.88
N TYR A 93 -3.72 17.36 3.84
CA TYR A 93 -5.16 17.51 3.68
C TYR A 93 -5.83 16.16 3.42
N VAL A 94 -7.05 16.05 3.90
CA VAL A 94 -8.03 15.08 3.39
C VAL A 94 -9.08 15.84 2.60
N SER A 95 -9.15 15.59 1.30
CA SER A 95 -10.21 16.12 0.44
C SER A 95 -11.36 15.12 0.41
N VAL A 96 -12.57 15.59 0.75
CA VAL A 96 -13.81 14.80 0.62
C VAL A 96 -14.45 15.17 -0.73
N LEU A 97 -14.62 14.15 -1.57
CA LEU A 97 -15.10 14.35 -2.94
C LEU A 97 -16.42 13.62 -3.17
N SER A 98 -17.19 14.09 -4.16
CA SER A 98 -18.32 13.34 -4.72
C SER A 98 -17.80 12.13 -5.52
N ARG A 99 -18.71 11.25 -5.94
CA ARG A 99 -18.40 10.11 -6.83
C ARG A 99 -17.77 10.55 -8.17
N GLU A 100 -18.08 11.77 -8.61
CA GLU A 100 -17.60 12.38 -9.86
C GLU A 100 -16.27 13.11 -9.66
N GLY A 101 -15.69 13.07 -8.44
CA GLY A 101 -14.41 13.72 -8.12
C GLY A 101 -14.50 15.21 -7.80
N GLN A 102 -15.71 15.76 -7.59
CA GLN A 102 -15.89 17.16 -7.21
C GLN A 102 -15.62 17.34 -5.72
N THR A 103 -14.82 18.32 -5.35
CA THR A 103 -14.51 18.62 -3.94
C THR A 103 -15.76 19.14 -3.22
N ILE A 104 -16.15 18.44 -2.16
CA ILE A 104 -17.25 18.80 -1.25
C ILE A 104 -16.70 19.66 -0.10
N LEU A 105 -15.62 19.19 0.53
CA LEU A 105 -14.90 19.90 1.59
C LEU A 105 -13.45 19.44 1.68
N GLU A 106 -12.63 20.20 2.37
CA GLU A 106 -11.25 19.83 2.68
C GLU A 106 -10.96 20.02 4.17
N MET A 107 -10.28 19.06 4.76
CA MET A 107 -9.84 19.09 6.16
C MET A 107 -8.32 19.20 6.20
N ALA A 108 -7.81 20.25 6.84
CA ALA A 108 -6.40 20.41 7.10
C ALA A 108 -6.02 19.63 8.36
N LEU A 109 -5.00 18.80 8.29
CA LEU A 109 -4.42 18.06 9.41
C LEU A 109 -3.20 18.77 9.98
N SER A 110 -2.85 18.48 11.22
CA SER A 110 -1.65 19.01 11.88
C SER A 110 -0.33 18.42 11.36
N GLY A 111 -0.39 17.42 10.46
CA GLY A 111 0.75 16.76 9.82
C GLY A 111 0.39 16.15 8.47
N PRO A 112 1.31 15.44 7.83
CA PRO A 112 1.06 14.80 6.52
C PRO A 112 -0.10 13.79 6.61
N ALA A 113 -1.14 13.99 5.78
CA ALA A 113 -2.28 13.10 5.69
C ALA A 113 -1.85 11.77 5.04
N SER A 114 -1.94 10.69 5.78
CA SER A 114 -1.47 9.37 5.34
C SER A 114 -2.59 8.41 4.96
N CYS A 115 -3.70 8.41 5.67
CA CYS A 115 -4.90 7.63 5.36
C CYS A 115 -6.12 8.21 6.09
N ALA A 116 -7.32 7.86 5.61
CA ALA A 116 -8.58 8.26 6.25
C ALA A 116 -9.62 7.14 6.11
N THR A 117 -10.61 7.15 6.97
CA THR A 117 -11.82 6.33 6.88
C THR A 117 -13.00 7.08 7.48
N ALA A 118 -14.20 6.69 7.13
CA ALA A 118 -15.40 7.29 7.70
C ALA A 118 -16.47 6.25 8.01
N ILE A 119 -17.21 6.46 9.08
CA ILE A 119 -18.39 5.67 9.43
C ILE A 119 -19.45 6.56 10.10
N GLY A 120 -20.69 6.43 9.66
CA GLY A 120 -21.76 7.32 10.10
C GLY A 120 -21.39 8.79 9.87
N ASP A 121 -21.47 9.61 10.91
CA ASP A 121 -21.13 11.04 10.87
C ASP A 121 -19.67 11.34 11.31
N THR A 122 -18.82 10.34 11.40
CA THR A 122 -17.46 10.49 11.93
C THR A 122 -16.42 10.14 10.87
N ILE A 123 -15.43 11.02 10.71
CA ILE A 123 -14.27 10.84 9.85
C ILE A 123 -13.03 10.71 10.75
N PHE A 124 -12.23 9.67 10.52
CA PHE A 124 -10.93 9.45 11.13
C PHE A 124 -9.86 9.69 10.08
N ALA A 125 -8.92 10.55 10.37
CA ALA A 125 -7.81 10.87 9.49
C ALA A 125 -6.48 10.72 10.23
N ALA A 126 -5.52 10.04 9.63
CA ALA A 126 -4.18 9.91 10.20
C ALA A 126 -3.27 11.03 9.70
N ALA A 127 -2.75 11.80 10.65
CA ALA A 127 -1.70 12.79 10.41
C ALA A 127 -0.33 12.12 10.70
N ARG A 128 0.04 11.17 9.88
CA ARG A 128 1.22 10.30 9.94
C ARG A 128 1.28 9.41 11.18
N ASP A 129 1.44 9.94 12.38
CA ASP A 129 1.70 9.16 13.61
C ASP A 129 0.57 9.22 14.64
N HIS A 130 -0.48 9.99 14.38
CA HIS A 130 -1.62 10.14 15.26
C HIS A 130 -2.92 10.28 14.47
N LEU A 131 -4.07 10.19 15.15
CA LEU A 131 -5.39 10.31 14.54
C LEU A 131 -6.04 11.65 14.90
N GLU A 132 -6.66 12.26 13.91
CA GLU A 132 -7.54 13.41 14.07
C GLU A 132 -8.96 13.00 13.68
N VAL A 133 -9.94 13.38 14.50
CA VAL A 133 -11.33 12.98 14.34
C VAL A 133 -12.15 14.20 13.99
N PHE A 134 -12.98 14.07 12.95
CA PHE A 134 -13.87 15.12 12.46
C PHE A 134 -15.30 14.61 12.35
N ASN A 135 -16.26 15.52 12.31
CA ASN A 135 -17.61 15.16 11.87
C ASN A 135 -17.72 15.22 10.34
N SER A 136 -18.87 14.83 9.79
CA SER A 136 -19.14 14.84 8.35
C SER A 136 -19.09 16.22 7.67
N LYS A 137 -19.08 17.31 8.46
CA LYS A 137 -18.89 18.68 7.98
C LYS A 137 -17.43 19.13 7.97
N GLY A 138 -16.50 18.25 8.40
CA GLY A 138 -15.07 18.57 8.51
C GLY A 138 -14.69 19.37 9.76
N GLU A 139 -15.58 19.47 10.75
CA GLU A 139 -15.28 20.15 12.02
C GLU A 139 -14.49 19.20 12.93
N PRO A 140 -13.36 19.65 13.51
CA PRO A 140 -12.54 18.81 14.39
C PRO A 140 -13.30 18.50 15.70
N LYS A 141 -13.20 17.24 16.14
CA LYS A 141 -13.84 16.72 17.38
C LYS A 141 -12.83 16.22 18.39
N ALA A 142 -11.78 15.54 17.94
CA ALA A 142 -10.77 15.01 18.84
C ALA A 142 -9.43 14.84 18.12
N LYS A 143 -8.38 14.71 18.91
CA LYS A 143 -7.05 14.29 18.47
C LYS A 143 -6.60 13.18 19.41
N TRP A 144 -6.19 12.03 18.83
CA TRP A 144 -5.69 10.90 19.59
C TRP A 144 -4.18 10.86 19.51
N ASP A 145 -3.53 10.64 20.63
CA ASP A 145 -2.08 10.61 20.70
C ASP A 145 -1.45 9.47 19.87
N SER A 146 -0.20 9.67 19.51
CA SER A 146 0.59 8.63 18.81
C SER A 146 0.74 7.40 19.70
N PRO A 147 0.42 6.19 19.19
CA PRO A 147 0.54 4.96 19.97
C PRO A 147 1.99 4.47 20.12
N GLY A 148 2.98 5.14 19.53
CA GLY A 148 4.37 4.76 19.65
C GLY A 148 5.36 5.63 18.89
N LYS A 149 6.64 5.57 19.31
CA LYS A 149 7.72 6.45 18.81
C LYS A 149 8.05 6.34 17.32
N LYS A 150 7.80 5.19 16.70
CA LYS A 150 8.08 4.94 15.27
C LYS A 150 6.79 4.88 14.46
N CYS A 151 5.70 5.36 15.01
CA CYS A 151 4.38 5.24 14.42
C CYS A 151 4.34 5.91 13.03
N TRP A 152 3.81 5.16 12.07
CA TRP A 152 3.48 5.62 10.74
C TRP A 152 2.18 4.94 10.32
N LEU A 153 1.07 5.60 10.61
CA LEU A 153 -0.25 5.09 10.25
C LEU A 153 -0.41 5.15 8.73
N SER A 154 -0.74 4.02 8.12
CA SER A 154 -0.80 3.87 6.67
C SER A 154 -2.08 3.22 6.15
N GLY A 155 -2.99 2.83 7.04
CA GLY A 155 -4.31 2.29 6.71
C GLY A 155 -5.26 2.43 7.88
N LEU A 156 -6.53 2.69 7.61
CA LEU A 156 -7.60 2.83 8.60
C LEU A 156 -8.84 2.07 8.16
N ALA A 157 -9.48 1.40 9.11
CA ALA A 157 -10.81 0.85 8.96
C ALA A 157 -11.61 1.13 10.25
N ALA A 158 -12.93 1.30 10.16
CA ALA A 158 -13.76 1.61 11.31
C ALA A 158 -15.10 0.87 11.28
N THR A 159 -15.54 0.43 12.46
CA THR A 159 -16.89 -0.07 12.73
C THR A 159 -17.65 0.91 13.61
N GLU A 160 -18.88 0.59 13.95
CA GLU A 160 -19.66 1.36 14.92
C GLU A 160 -18.97 1.46 16.30
N ASN A 161 -18.13 0.48 16.67
CA ASN A 161 -17.53 0.39 18.00
C ASN A 161 -16.01 0.55 18.01
N ASP A 162 -15.33 0.25 16.90
CA ASP A 162 -13.88 0.12 16.83
C ASP A 162 -13.27 0.95 15.70
N VAL A 163 -12.02 1.35 15.90
CA VAL A 163 -11.16 1.91 14.84
C VAL A 163 -9.88 1.09 14.78
N PHE A 164 -9.56 0.58 13.60
CA PHE A 164 -8.35 -0.17 13.32
C PHE A 164 -7.37 0.72 12.55
N ALA A 165 -6.15 0.82 13.06
CA ALA A 165 -5.10 1.63 12.46
C ALA A 165 -3.87 0.78 12.17
N ALA A 166 -3.50 0.68 10.90
CA ALA A 166 -2.31 -0.04 10.46
C ALA A 166 -1.08 0.85 10.60
N ASP A 167 -0.12 0.42 11.41
CA ASP A 167 1.14 1.12 11.67
C ASP A 167 2.30 0.43 10.96
N SER A 168 2.73 0.99 9.85
CA SER A 168 3.86 0.50 9.06
C SER A 168 5.20 0.64 9.81
N GLY A 169 5.35 1.65 10.65
CA GLY A 169 6.58 1.93 11.37
C GLY A 169 6.84 0.91 12.50
N ASN A 170 5.81 0.52 13.24
CA ASN A 170 5.89 -0.49 14.29
C ASN A 170 5.46 -1.89 13.81
N ARG A 171 4.95 -2.03 12.59
CA ARG A 171 4.53 -3.30 11.97
C ARG A 171 3.45 -4.00 12.79
N VAL A 172 2.38 -3.27 13.10
CA VAL A 172 1.29 -3.73 13.96
C VAL A 172 -0.01 -3.05 13.52
N LEU A 173 -1.14 -3.67 13.81
CA LEU A 173 -2.42 -2.97 13.83
C LEU A 173 -2.78 -2.60 15.27
N TYR A 174 -3.32 -1.41 15.44
CA TYR A 174 -3.95 -0.98 16.67
C TYR A 174 -5.47 -1.08 16.54
N ARG A 175 -6.13 -1.62 17.54
CA ARG A 175 -7.57 -1.52 17.74
C ARG A 175 -7.83 -0.50 18.84
N PHE A 176 -8.54 0.55 18.50
CA PHE A 176 -9.03 1.56 19.44
C PHE A 176 -10.54 1.45 19.61
N ASP A 177 -11.07 1.83 20.76
CA ASP A 177 -12.49 2.15 20.89
C ASP A 177 -12.77 3.53 20.27
N ARG A 178 -14.05 3.92 20.23
CA ARG A 178 -14.49 5.20 19.65
C ARG A 178 -14.04 6.44 20.42
N SER A 179 -13.54 6.29 21.64
CA SER A 179 -12.97 7.37 22.45
C SER A 179 -11.47 7.59 22.19
N GLY A 180 -10.83 6.68 21.45
CA GLY A 180 -9.38 6.69 21.17
C GLY A 180 -8.56 5.90 22.17
N LYS A 181 -9.21 5.14 23.06
CA LYS A 181 -8.51 4.24 23.98
C LYS A 181 -7.98 3.04 23.21
N LEU A 182 -6.66 2.79 23.32
CA LEU A 182 -6.04 1.60 22.76
C LEU A 182 -6.54 0.34 23.48
N MET A 183 -7.21 -0.52 22.72
CA MET A 183 -7.78 -1.77 23.23
C MET A 183 -6.86 -2.96 22.98
N ARG A 184 -6.20 -3.00 21.81
CA ARG A 184 -5.37 -4.15 21.40
C ARG A 184 -4.32 -3.79 20.35
N ARG A 185 -3.25 -4.61 20.34
CA ARG A 185 -2.24 -4.66 19.27
C ARG A 185 -2.41 -6.01 18.56
N ILE A 186 -2.47 -5.99 17.23
CA ILE A 186 -2.77 -7.14 16.38
C ILE A 186 -1.63 -7.37 15.40
N GLY A 187 -1.27 -8.62 15.14
CA GLY A 187 -0.29 -9.01 14.14
C GLY A 187 1.17 -8.92 14.61
N GLU A 188 1.43 -8.69 15.89
CA GLU A 188 2.78 -8.85 16.46
C GLU A 188 3.16 -10.33 16.47
N LYS A 189 4.39 -10.63 16.05
CA LYS A 189 4.86 -12.02 15.96
C LYS A 189 4.70 -12.75 17.31
N ASN A 190 3.96 -13.84 17.30
CA ASN A 190 3.74 -14.70 18.44
C ASN A 190 3.67 -16.17 17.98
N PRO A 191 4.78 -16.95 18.12
CA PRO A 191 4.82 -18.33 17.69
C PRO A 191 3.84 -19.25 18.46
N GLU A 192 3.55 -18.96 19.73
CA GLU A 192 2.64 -19.76 20.55
C GLU A 192 1.19 -19.65 20.07
N ARG A 193 0.83 -18.49 19.49
CA ARG A 193 -0.49 -18.23 18.91
C ARG A 193 -0.49 -18.37 17.38
N ASN A 194 0.58 -18.91 16.79
CA ASN A 194 0.76 -19.06 15.36
C ASN A 194 0.63 -17.72 14.58
N ILE A 195 0.97 -16.58 15.21
CA ILE A 195 0.93 -15.27 14.56
C ILE A 195 2.29 -15.01 13.88
N PRO A 196 2.31 -14.86 12.53
CA PRO A 196 3.55 -14.78 11.77
C PRO A 196 4.31 -13.46 11.95
N GLY A 197 3.60 -12.39 12.29
CA GLY A 197 4.13 -11.01 12.32
C GLY A 197 4.19 -10.36 10.94
N PHE A 198 4.07 -9.03 10.89
CA PHE A 198 4.13 -8.30 9.63
C PHE A 198 5.58 -8.02 9.20
N ILE A 199 5.84 -8.18 7.90
CA ILE A 199 7.06 -7.76 7.22
C ILE A 199 6.70 -6.55 6.36
N VAL A 200 7.13 -5.35 6.76
CA VAL A 200 6.74 -4.08 6.14
C VAL A 200 7.99 -3.33 5.69
N PRO A 201 8.50 -3.59 4.48
CA PRO A 201 9.69 -2.91 3.96
C PRO A 201 9.41 -1.48 3.45
N SER A 202 8.15 -1.13 3.21
CA SER A 202 7.72 0.20 2.76
C SER A 202 6.37 0.57 3.42
N PRO A 203 5.96 1.85 3.49
CA PRO A 203 4.84 2.29 4.33
C PRO A 203 3.45 2.02 3.71
N TYR A 204 3.19 0.78 3.33
CA TYR A 204 1.95 0.37 2.66
C TYR A 204 1.15 -0.70 3.41
N LEU A 205 1.29 -0.79 4.72
CA LEU A 205 0.42 -1.65 5.52
C LEU A 205 -1.01 -1.09 5.49
N ALA A 206 -1.97 -1.89 5.03
CA ALA A 206 -3.37 -1.53 4.92
C ALA A 206 -4.24 -2.52 5.71
N VAL A 207 -5.41 -2.08 6.14
CA VAL A 207 -6.41 -2.90 6.81
C VAL A 207 -7.79 -2.59 6.24
N GLU A 208 -8.55 -3.65 5.97
CA GLU A 208 -9.93 -3.58 5.49
C GLU A 208 -10.83 -4.49 6.33
N LEU A 209 -12.10 -4.10 6.44
CA LEU A 209 -13.14 -4.90 7.09
C LEU A 209 -13.81 -5.77 6.05
N HIS A 210 -13.78 -7.09 6.25
CA HIS A 210 -14.48 -8.01 5.38
C HIS A 210 -15.84 -8.39 5.97
N ARG A 211 -16.79 -8.72 5.07
CA ARG A 211 -18.19 -9.07 5.45
C ARG A 211 -18.32 -10.32 6.32
N ASP A 212 -17.29 -11.15 6.42
CA ASP A 212 -17.22 -12.31 7.31
C ASP A 212 -16.85 -11.96 8.76
N GLY A 213 -16.68 -10.66 9.07
CA GLY A 213 -16.32 -10.19 10.40
C GLY A 213 -14.82 -10.23 10.71
N LEU A 214 -13.98 -10.51 9.70
CA LEU A 214 -12.52 -10.52 9.86
C LEU A 214 -11.88 -9.28 9.25
N LEU A 215 -10.72 -8.92 9.77
CA LEU A 215 -9.82 -7.96 9.15
C LEU A 215 -9.06 -8.61 7.99
N ARG A 216 -8.91 -7.90 6.88
CA ARG A 216 -7.95 -8.24 5.82
C ARG A 216 -6.79 -7.27 5.88
N VAL A 217 -5.58 -7.81 5.92
CA VAL A 217 -4.34 -7.04 6.08
C VAL A 217 -3.34 -7.47 5.01
N ASN A 218 -2.78 -6.53 4.29
CA ASN A 218 -1.73 -6.83 3.32
C ASN A 218 -0.38 -6.96 4.03
N ASN A 219 0.16 -8.17 4.17
CA ASN A 219 1.53 -8.40 4.62
C ASN A 219 2.48 -8.31 3.42
N ILE A 220 2.87 -7.09 3.07
CA ILE A 220 3.51 -6.75 1.80
C ILE A 220 4.86 -7.44 1.58
N GLY A 221 5.64 -7.65 2.64
CA GLY A 221 6.92 -8.34 2.54
C GLY A 221 6.80 -9.87 2.52
N ARG A 222 5.60 -10.41 2.82
CA ARG A 222 5.28 -11.83 2.63
C ARG A 222 4.56 -12.10 1.31
N HIS A 223 4.15 -11.04 0.59
CA HIS A 223 3.33 -11.14 -0.62
C HIS A 223 2.00 -11.83 -0.35
N GLN A 224 1.35 -11.46 0.75
CA GLN A 224 0.12 -12.10 1.24
C GLN A 224 -0.91 -11.08 1.68
N VAL A 225 -2.17 -11.49 1.59
CA VAL A 225 -3.28 -10.90 2.33
C VAL A 225 -3.60 -11.86 3.47
N GLU A 226 -3.57 -11.36 4.69
CA GLU A 226 -3.78 -12.12 5.92
C GLU A 226 -5.15 -11.78 6.52
N ALA A 227 -5.76 -12.75 7.18
CA ALA A 227 -7.02 -12.60 7.91
C ALA A 227 -6.79 -12.66 9.41
N TYR A 228 -7.41 -11.73 10.15
CA TYR A 228 -7.36 -11.67 11.61
C TYR A 228 -8.74 -11.41 12.19
N THR A 229 -9.02 -12.00 13.36
CA THR A 229 -10.16 -11.57 14.18
C THR A 229 -9.89 -10.17 14.77
N PHE A 230 -10.92 -9.50 15.27
CA PHE A 230 -10.77 -8.21 15.98
C PHE A 230 -9.95 -8.35 17.27
N ASP A 231 -9.86 -9.55 17.82
CA ASP A 231 -9.04 -9.87 18.98
C ASP A 231 -7.62 -10.32 18.64
N GLY A 232 -7.29 -10.33 17.35
CA GLY A 232 -5.94 -10.55 16.85
C GLY A 232 -5.55 -12.01 16.69
N GLU A 233 -6.51 -12.95 16.62
CA GLU A 233 -6.23 -14.32 16.22
C GLU A 233 -5.98 -14.35 14.71
N PHE A 234 -4.94 -15.07 14.30
CA PHE A 234 -4.60 -15.29 12.90
C PHE A 234 -5.46 -16.42 12.32
N GLU A 235 -6.26 -16.11 11.32
CA GLU A 235 -7.22 -17.06 10.72
C GLU A 235 -6.70 -17.66 9.41
N GLY A 236 -5.73 -17.02 8.76
CA GLY A 236 -5.13 -17.56 7.55
C GLY A 236 -4.52 -16.48 6.66
N ALA A 237 -3.93 -16.93 5.56
CA ALA A 237 -3.32 -16.05 4.56
C ALA A 237 -3.38 -16.69 3.18
N TRP A 238 -3.37 -15.85 2.16
CA TRP A 238 -3.22 -16.25 0.77
C TRP A 238 -2.32 -15.27 0.01
N GLY A 239 -1.84 -15.68 -1.14
CA GLY A 239 -0.88 -14.93 -1.95
C GLY A 239 0.50 -15.56 -1.94
N LYS A 240 1.28 -15.26 -2.97
CA LYS A 240 2.64 -15.81 -3.17
C LYS A 240 3.54 -14.82 -3.91
N PRO A 241 4.85 -14.80 -3.64
CA PRO A 241 5.80 -14.05 -4.43
C PRO A 241 5.90 -14.66 -5.83
N SER A 242 5.46 -13.93 -6.86
CA SER A 242 5.51 -14.38 -8.26
C SER A 242 5.31 -13.23 -9.22
N GLY A 243 6.04 -13.24 -10.36
CA GLY A 243 5.77 -12.36 -11.50
C GLY A 243 4.51 -12.74 -12.29
N ALA A 244 4.01 -13.96 -12.15
CA ALA A 244 2.77 -14.40 -12.80
C ALA A 244 1.57 -13.58 -12.33
N ILE A 245 0.49 -13.60 -13.14
CA ILE A 245 -0.67 -12.72 -12.89
C ILE A 245 -1.39 -13.06 -11.57
N ASP A 246 -1.34 -14.29 -11.11
CA ASP A 246 -1.96 -14.80 -9.90
C ASP A 246 -1.14 -14.58 -8.61
N GLY A 247 0.10 -14.05 -8.74
CA GLY A 247 0.97 -13.75 -7.61
C GLY A 247 1.32 -12.28 -7.52
N PHE A 248 2.16 -11.92 -6.56
CA PHE A 248 2.60 -10.54 -6.28
C PHE A 248 4.09 -10.39 -6.57
N CYS A 249 4.43 -9.47 -7.49
CA CYS A 249 5.80 -9.25 -7.97
C CYS A 249 6.55 -8.24 -7.09
N GLY A 250 7.87 -8.32 -7.11
CA GLY A 250 8.75 -7.33 -6.46
C GLY A 250 9.02 -7.62 -4.99
N CYS A 251 9.44 -6.60 -4.24
CA CYS A 251 9.87 -6.76 -2.84
C CYS A 251 8.76 -6.49 -1.81
N CYS A 252 7.66 -5.85 -2.22
CA CYS A 252 6.62 -5.38 -1.30
C CYS A 252 5.28 -5.16 -2.03
N ASN A 253 4.51 -6.22 -2.18
CA ASN A 253 3.17 -6.23 -2.77
C ASN A 253 2.28 -7.28 -2.08
N PRO A 254 0.94 -7.14 -2.11
CA PRO A 254 0.20 -6.00 -2.65
C PRO A 254 0.32 -4.76 -1.76
N VAL A 255 0.38 -3.55 -2.33
CA VAL A 255 0.47 -2.29 -1.57
C VAL A 255 -0.89 -1.71 -1.21
N ALA A 256 -1.94 -2.18 -1.84
CA ALA A 256 -3.32 -1.78 -1.58
C ALA A 256 -4.25 -3.00 -1.56
N VAL A 257 -5.29 -2.92 -0.74
CA VAL A 257 -6.37 -3.89 -0.62
C VAL A 257 -7.67 -3.14 -0.43
N SER A 258 -8.74 -3.57 -1.10
CA SER A 258 -10.11 -3.12 -0.85
C SER A 258 -11.10 -4.27 -1.09
N ILE A 259 -12.32 -4.15 -0.58
CA ILE A 259 -13.32 -5.24 -0.60
C ILE A 259 -14.48 -4.86 -1.50
N LEU A 260 -14.82 -5.73 -2.45
CA LEU A 260 -16.03 -5.60 -3.27
C LEU A 260 -17.29 -5.92 -2.43
N PRO A 261 -18.46 -5.38 -2.80
CA PRO A 261 -19.70 -5.62 -2.06
C PRO A 261 -20.09 -7.11 -1.92
N ASP A 262 -19.63 -7.95 -2.85
CA ASP A 262 -19.84 -9.40 -2.80
C ASP A 262 -18.80 -10.18 -1.98
N GLY A 263 -17.78 -9.48 -1.43
CA GLY A 263 -16.72 -10.04 -0.61
C GLY A 263 -15.46 -10.43 -1.37
N ARG A 264 -15.41 -10.27 -2.70
CA ARG A 264 -14.17 -10.41 -3.47
C ARG A 264 -13.17 -9.32 -3.08
N ILE A 265 -11.89 -9.59 -3.27
CA ILE A 265 -10.80 -8.72 -2.81
C ILE A 265 -10.10 -8.09 -4.00
N VAL A 266 -10.03 -6.76 -4.01
CA VAL A 266 -9.25 -5.99 -4.97
C VAL A 266 -7.88 -5.70 -4.39
N THR A 267 -6.83 -5.92 -5.17
CA THR A 267 -5.44 -5.63 -4.78
C THR A 267 -4.78 -4.68 -5.77
N GLY A 268 -3.93 -3.77 -5.26
CA GLY A 268 -3.06 -2.91 -6.07
C GLY A 268 -1.60 -3.28 -5.88
N GLU A 269 -0.83 -3.28 -6.96
CA GLU A 269 0.60 -3.57 -6.96
C GLU A 269 1.42 -2.37 -7.44
N LYS A 270 2.70 -2.32 -7.05
CA LYS A 270 3.72 -1.39 -7.58
C LYS A 270 4.87 -2.13 -8.22
N GLY A 271 5.70 -1.42 -9.00
CA GLY A 271 6.79 -1.99 -9.78
C GLY A 271 6.31 -2.61 -11.09
N LEU A 272 5.43 -3.60 -11.03
CA LEU A 272 4.50 -3.99 -12.10
C LEU A 272 3.11 -3.54 -11.67
N PRO A 273 2.70 -2.30 -11.99
CA PRO A 273 1.46 -1.74 -11.50
C PRO A 273 0.27 -2.46 -12.10
N ARG A 274 -0.43 -3.24 -11.28
CA ARG A 274 -1.60 -4.02 -11.66
C ARG A 274 -2.66 -3.88 -10.57
N VAL A 275 -3.91 -3.83 -11.00
CA VAL A 275 -5.06 -3.93 -10.09
C VAL A 275 -5.83 -5.18 -10.43
N LYS A 276 -6.00 -6.07 -9.46
CA LYS A 276 -6.50 -7.43 -9.64
C LYS A 276 -7.63 -7.75 -8.68
N VAL A 277 -8.47 -8.71 -9.06
CA VAL A 277 -9.56 -9.25 -8.24
C VAL A 277 -9.27 -10.69 -7.89
N TYR A 278 -9.47 -11.02 -6.63
CA TYR A 278 -9.40 -12.37 -6.08
C TYR A 278 -10.73 -12.73 -5.38
N SER A 279 -11.04 -14.01 -5.33
CA SER A 279 -12.11 -14.49 -4.45
C SER A 279 -11.80 -14.16 -2.98
N ALA A 280 -12.79 -14.27 -2.10
CA ALA A 280 -12.59 -14.13 -0.65
C ALA A 280 -11.54 -15.12 -0.10
N GLY A 281 -11.39 -16.30 -0.76
CA GLY A 281 -10.40 -17.33 -0.46
C GLY A 281 -9.02 -17.12 -1.08
N GLY A 282 -8.84 -16.08 -1.91
CA GLY A 282 -7.56 -15.75 -2.52
C GLY A 282 -7.28 -16.38 -3.88
N GLU A 283 -8.30 -16.93 -4.55
CA GLU A 283 -8.19 -17.42 -5.91
C GLU A 283 -8.24 -16.23 -6.90
N PHE A 284 -7.28 -16.16 -7.81
CA PHE A 284 -7.25 -15.11 -8.84
C PHE A 284 -8.44 -15.25 -9.78
N GLU A 285 -9.15 -14.15 -10.04
CA GLU A 285 -10.33 -14.14 -10.90
C GLU A 285 -10.16 -13.27 -12.15
N SER A 286 -9.65 -12.05 -12.00
CA SER A 286 -9.56 -11.12 -13.11
C SER A 286 -8.60 -9.94 -12.85
N VAL A 287 -8.39 -9.15 -13.90
CA VAL A 287 -7.66 -7.89 -13.85
C VAL A 287 -8.63 -6.73 -14.00
N VAL A 288 -8.51 -5.74 -13.13
CA VAL A 288 -9.20 -4.45 -13.24
C VAL A 288 -8.46 -3.55 -14.22
N ALA A 289 -7.14 -3.41 -14.03
CA ALA A 289 -6.27 -2.63 -14.90
C ALA A 289 -4.87 -3.26 -14.92
N GLY A 290 -4.32 -3.45 -16.11
CA GLY A 290 -3.00 -4.02 -16.34
C GLY A 290 -1.89 -2.97 -16.32
N VAL A 291 -0.64 -3.44 -16.48
CA VAL A 291 0.58 -2.61 -16.45
C VAL A 291 0.51 -1.48 -17.49
N GLU A 292 -0.02 -1.77 -18.67
CA GLU A 292 -0.19 -0.84 -19.79
C GLU A 292 -1.12 0.35 -19.48
N SER A 293 -1.93 0.24 -18.44
CA SER A 293 -2.78 1.34 -17.96
C SER A 293 -1.98 2.39 -17.17
N PHE A 294 -0.76 2.08 -16.72
CA PHE A 294 0.04 2.92 -15.83
C PHE A 294 1.49 3.07 -16.34
N PRO A 295 1.69 3.63 -17.55
CA PRO A 295 3.01 3.63 -18.20
C PRO A 295 4.09 4.39 -17.41
N GLU A 296 3.73 5.46 -16.66
CA GLU A 296 4.67 6.22 -15.83
C GLU A 296 5.04 5.46 -14.56
N ASN A 297 4.11 4.66 -14.03
CA ASN A 297 4.27 3.84 -12.82
C ASN A 297 4.92 2.47 -13.13
N ALA A 298 4.93 2.06 -14.40
CA ALA A 298 5.46 0.76 -14.85
C ALA A 298 7.00 0.71 -14.88
N LYS A 299 7.69 1.77 -14.50
CA LYS A 299 9.13 1.74 -14.29
C LYS A 299 9.41 0.86 -13.08
N ALA A 300 10.25 -0.14 -13.27
CA ALA A 300 10.71 -0.97 -12.15
C ALA A 300 11.23 -0.06 -11.04
N CYS A 301 11.02 -0.45 -9.78
CA CYS A 301 11.61 0.24 -8.63
C CYS A 301 13.13 0.26 -8.82
N SER A 302 13.64 1.32 -9.41
CA SER A 302 15.07 1.44 -9.74
C SER A 302 15.86 1.96 -8.56
N ASP A 303 15.20 2.63 -7.62
CA ASP A 303 15.81 3.16 -6.41
C ASP A 303 14.85 3.14 -5.20
N LEU A 304 15.38 3.53 -4.05
CA LEU A 304 14.62 3.55 -2.79
C LEU A 304 13.48 4.57 -2.82
N ASN A 305 13.66 5.70 -3.49
CA ASN A 305 12.64 6.74 -3.57
C ASN A 305 11.42 6.26 -4.36
N ASP A 306 11.64 5.61 -5.52
CA ASP A 306 10.58 4.99 -6.31
C ASP A 306 9.85 3.92 -5.52
N CYS A 307 10.60 3.12 -4.73
CA CYS A 307 10.03 2.09 -3.87
C CYS A 307 9.17 2.67 -2.75
N MET A 308 9.50 3.84 -2.23
CA MET A 308 8.78 4.49 -1.12
C MET A 308 7.60 5.34 -1.57
N ASN A 309 7.64 5.92 -2.77
CA ASN A 309 6.67 6.91 -3.23
C ASN A 309 5.84 6.49 -4.45
N GLY A 310 6.29 5.51 -5.23
CA GLY A 310 5.54 4.97 -6.36
C GLY A 310 4.46 3.99 -5.93
N GLY A 311 3.50 3.74 -6.80
CA GLY A 311 2.47 2.73 -6.61
C GLY A 311 1.06 3.24 -6.86
N LEU A 312 0.12 2.39 -6.47
CA LEU A 312 -1.31 2.59 -6.64
C LEU A 312 -2.00 2.38 -5.30
N ASP A 313 -3.11 3.09 -5.08
CA ASP A 313 -4.07 2.72 -4.05
C ASP A 313 -5.44 2.49 -4.65
N VAL A 314 -6.26 1.69 -3.99
CA VAL A 314 -7.57 1.29 -4.48
C VAL A 314 -8.63 1.42 -3.41
N ALA A 315 -9.84 1.84 -3.82
CA ALA A 315 -11.03 1.81 -3.00
C ALA A 315 -12.22 1.35 -3.85
N VAL A 316 -13.24 0.80 -3.20
CA VAL A 316 -14.41 0.24 -3.89
C VAL A 316 -15.68 0.89 -3.34
N ASP A 317 -16.60 1.28 -4.23
CA ASP A 317 -17.90 1.84 -3.83
C ASP A 317 -18.98 0.78 -3.66
N SER A 318 -20.15 1.21 -3.20
CA SER A 318 -21.32 0.35 -2.96
C SER A 318 -21.86 -0.34 -4.21
N GLN A 319 -21.48 0.14 -5.41
CA GLN A 319 -21.87 -0.44 -6.69
C GLN A 319 -20.79 -1.37 -7.28
N GLY A 320 -19.67 -1.59 -6.57
CA GLY A 320 -18.55 -2.40 -7.03
C GLY A 320 -17.66 -1.71 -8.08
N ARG A 321 -17.73 -0.38 -8.23
CA ARG A 321 -16.75 0.36 -9.02
C ARG A 321 -15.45 0.47 -8.24
N VAL A 322 -14.35 0.29 -8.94
CA VAL A 322 -13.00 0.36 -8.35
C VAL A 322 -12.38 1.71 -8.69
N TYR A 323 -12.06 2.49 -7.68
CA TYR A 323 -11.33 3.73 -7.78
C TYR A 323 -9.84 3.45 -7.60
N ILE A 324 -9.02 3.89 -8.54
CA ILE A 324 -7.58 3.67 -8.53
C ILE A 324 -6.90 5.03 -8.53
N VAL A 325 -6.16 5.33 -7.47
CA VAL A 325 -5.29 6.51 -7.44
C VAL A 325 -3.87 6.11 -7.85
N ASP A 326 -3.33 6.80 -8.85
CA ASP A 326 -1.95 6.66 -9.31
C ASP A 326 -1.10 7.76 -8.66
N PHE A 327 -0.15 7.36 -7.81
CA PHE A 327 0.68 8.31 -7.05
C PHE A 327 1.65 9.10 -7.93
N VAL A 328 2.05 8.54 -9.08
CA VAL A 328 3.00 9.20 -10.00
C VAL A 328 2.31 10.28 -10.81
N THR A 329 1.13 9.97 -11.36
CA THR A 329 0.41 10.91 -12.23
C THR A 329 -0.64 11.74 -11.50
N SER A 330 -0.93 11.42 -10.23
CA SER A 330 -2.03 12.00 -9.44
C SER A 330 -3.41 11.84 -10.11
N ASN A 331 -3.56 10.88 -11.01
CA ASN A 331 -4.85 10.56 -11.61
C ASN A 331 -5.63 9.61 -10.70
N VAL A 332 -6.94 9.82 -10.67
CA VAL A 332 -7.91 8.86 -10.16
C VAL A 332 -8.70 8.30 -11.34
N ARG A 333 -8.71 6.98 -11.48
CA ARG A 333 -9.47 6.24 -12.49
C ARG A 333 -10.65 5.54 -11.84
N VAL A 334 -11.79 5.58 -12.46
CA VAL A 334 -12.98 4.84 -12.00
C VAL A 334 -13.24 3.70 -12.98
N MET A 335 -13.14 2.48 -12.46
CA MET A 335 -13.28 1.27 -13.25
C MET A 335 -14.60 0.58 -12.91
N LYS A 336 -15.33 0.14 -13.92
CA LYS A 336 -16.58 -0.62 -13.80
C LYS A 336 -16.42 -2.00 -14.41
N GLN A 337 -16.97 -3.03 -13.78
CA GLN A 337 -16.97 -4.38 -14.34
C GLN A 337 -17.79 -4.39 -15.65
N LYS A 338 -17.23 -4.99 -16.69
CA LYS A 338 -17.90 -5.19 -17.97
C LYS A 338 -19.08 -6.13 -17.82
N SER A 339 -20.14 -5.88 -18.56
CA SER A 339 -21.36 -6.70 -18.62
C SER A 339 -21.09 -8.07 -19.19
#